data_fa32143886ae6eb24fb5a7c8cf317904
#
_entry.id   fa32143886ae6eb24fb5a7c8cf317904
#
_cell.length_a   1.000
_cell.length_b   1.000
_cell.length_c   1.000
_cell.angle_alpha   90.00
_cell.angle_beta   90.00
_cell.angle_gamma   90.00
#
_symmetry.space_group_name_H-M   'P 1'
#
loop_
_entity.id
_entity.type
_entity.pdbx_description
1 polymer ?
#
loop_
_entity_poly.entity_id
_entity_poly.type
_entity_poly.pdbx_seq_one_letter_code
_entity_poly.pdbx_strand_id
1 'polypeptide(L)'
;MARLDLGTPDLAAMGGQPAGPDILLQMGLDCACGRHGVADLVAAHKWFNIAAMKGSTDAVRYRKEISVEMSRGDIADAQRAAREWLALH
;
A
#
# COMPACT_ATOMS: atom_id res chain seq x y z
N MET A 1 24.24 -4.74 19.47
CA MET A 1 23.82 -4.42 18.93
C MET A 1 23.10 -4.15 18.50
N ALA A 2 22.93 -4.14 18.66
CA ALA A 2 22.20 -3.83 18.06
C ALA A 2 21.50 -3.60 17.65
N ARG A 3 21.57 -3.41 17.74
CA ARG A 3 20.94 -3.13 17.11
C ARG A 3 20.41 -2.73 16.46
N LEU A 4 20.58 -2.76 16.54
CA LEU A 4 20.04 -2.35 15.77
C LEU A 4 19.33 -2.19 15.20
N ASP A 5 19.61 -2.25 15.21
CA ASP A 5 18.97 -1.97 14.56
C ASP A 5 17.97 -2.06 14.34
N LEU A 6 17.77 -2.17 14.57
CA LEU A 6 16.76 -2.42 14.49
C LEU A 6 15.76 -1.77 14.06
N GLY A 7 15.60 -1.09 14.12
CA GLY A 7 14.60 -0.34 13.80
C GLY A 7 14.08 -0.37 12.50
N THR A 8 14.68 -0.19 11.77
CA THR A 8 14.04 -0.16 10.69
C THR A 8 13.89 -1.30 10.20
N PRO A 9 13.52 -1.69 10.52
CA PRO A 9 13.51 -2.62 9.99
C PRO A 9 13.23 -3.04 9.03
N ASP A 10 13.28 -2.73 9.20
CA ASP A 10 12.87 -3.29 8.69
C ASP A 10 12.47 -3.64 7.40
N LEU A 11 12.05 -2.77 6.59
CA LEU A 11 11.87 -3.15 5.21
C LEU A 11 13.14 -3.67 4.61
N ALA A 12 14.23 -3.10 5.01
CA ALA A 12 15.52 -3.61 4.55
C ALA A 12 15.75 -5.02 5.01
N ALA A 13 15.38 -5.31 6.25
CA ALA A 13 15.50 -6.65 6.77
C ALA A 13 14.57 -7.61 6.04
N MET A 14 13.51 -7.10 5.46
CA MET A 14 12.56 -7.89 4.72
C MET A 14 12.85 -7.92 3.23
N GLY A 15 14.02 -7.43 2.83
CA GLY A 15 14.35 -7.27 1.42
C GLY A 15 14.24 -8.53 0.59
N GLY A 16 14.43 -9.68 1.20
CA GLY A 16 14.29 -10.94 0.51
C GLY A 16 12.89 -11.52 0.53
N GLN A 17 11.94 -10.82 1.12
CA GLN A 17 10.59 -11.31 1.33
C GLN A 17 9.57 -10.28 0.89
N PRO A 18 8.43 -10.72 0.35
CA PRO A 18 7.36 -9.78 0.05
C PRO A 18 6.84 -9.13 1.31
N ALA A 19 6.44 -7.88 1.22
CA ALA A 19 5.79 -7.21 2.32
C ALA A 19 4.45 -7.89 2.61
N GLY A 20 4.12 -8.05 3.89
CA GLY A 20 2.87 -8.66 4.29
C GLY A 20 1.67 -7.71 4.15
N PRO A 21 0.45 -8.27 4.27
CA PRO A 21 -0.75 -7.45 4.08
C PRO A 21 -0.85 -6.29 5.08
N ASP A 22 -0.40 -6.46 6.31
CA ASP A 22 -0.49 -5.40 7.31
C ASP A 22 0.40 -4.21 6.96
N ILE A 23 1.60 -4.48 6.47
CA ILE A 23 2.51 -3.41 6.07
C ILE A 23 1.96 -2.68 4.86
N LEU A 24 1.45 -3.42 3.89
CA LEU A 24 0.87 -2.83 2.69
C LEU A 24 -0.37 -2.00 3.00
N LEU A 25 -1.19 -2.49 3.93
CA LEU A 25 -2.35 -1.73 4.40
C LEU A 25 -1.90 -0.41 5.01
N GLN A 26 -0.88 -0.44 5.86
CA GLN A 26 -0.37 0.78 6.48
C GLN A 26 0.16 1.77 5.46
N MET A 27 0.84 1.27 4.44
CA MET A 27 1.32 2.14 3.36
C MET A 27 0.16 2.84 2.67
N GLY A 28 -0.93 2.12 2.44
CA GLY A 28 -2.13 2.71 1.85
C GLY A 28 -2.74 3.79 2.74
N LEU A 29 -2.83 3.50 4.03
CA LEU A 29 -3.38 4.46 5.00
C LEU A 29 -2.53 5.72 5.07
N ASP A 30 -1.22 5.57 5.06
CA ASP A 30 -0.30 6.71 5.09
C ASP A 30 -0.48 7.60 3.87
N CYS A 31 -0.67 6.99 2.70
CA CYS A 31 -0.91 7.75 1.47
C CYS A 31 -2.27 8.44 1.51
N ALA A 32 -3.28 7.76 2.03
CA ALA A 32 -4.64 8.29 2.04
C ALA A 32 -4.79 9.49 2.99
N CYS A 33 -4.06 9.49 4.10
CA CYS A 33 -4.17 10.57 5.06
C CYS A 33 -3.14 11.69 4.83
N GLY A 34 -2.24 11.52 3.88
CA GLY A 34 -1.24 12.56 3.61
C GLY A 34 -0.16 12.64 4.66
N ARG A 35 0.19 11.51 5.28
CA ARG A 35 1.15 11.49 6.38
C ARG A 35 2.49 12.15 6.02
N HIS A 36 2.89 12.04 4.78
CA HIS A 36 4.18 12.56 4.32
C HIS A 36 4.00 13.82 3.48
N GLY A 37 2.88 14.53 3.66
CA GLY A 37 2.61 15.76 2.92
C GLY A 37 1.19 15.78 2.41
N VAL A 38 1.03 15.65 1.10
CA VAL A 38 -0.28 15.69 0.45
C VAL A 38 -0.83 14.28 0.32
N ALA A 39 -2.13 14.12 0.57
CA ALA A 39 -2.80 12.86 0.37
C ALA A 39 -2.72 12.45 -1.11
N ASP A 40 -2.47 11.17 -1.35
CA ASP A 40 -2.36 10.62 -2.69
C ASP A 40 -3.27 9.40 -2.78
N LEU A 41 -4.48 9.62 -3.30
CA LEU A 41 -5.47 8.55 -3.35
C LEU A 41 -5.14 7.49 -4.40
N VAL A 42 -4.45 7.85 -5.47
CA VAL A 42 -4.02 6.85 -6.45
C VAL A 42 -3.03 5.89 -5.82
N ALA A 43 -2.03 6.42 -5.12
CA ALA A 43 -1.07 5.58 -4.42
C ALA A 43 -1.74 4.76 -3.32
N ALA A 44 -2.66 5.37 -2.56
CA ALA A 44 -3.39 4.66 -1.52
C ALA A 44 -4.18 3.48 -2.10
N HIS A 45 -4.90 3.72 -3.18
CA HIS A 45 -5.71 2.69 -3.83
C HIS A 45 -4.82 1.55 -4.34
N LYS A 46 -3.67 1.88 -4.90
CA LYS A 46 -2.70 0.89 -5.33
C LYS A 46 -2.31 -0.03 -4.17
N TRP A 47 -1.91 0.57 -3.03
CA TRP A 47 -1.46 -0.23 -1.88
C TRP A 47 -2.58 -1.03 -1.26
N PHE A 48 -3.80 -0.47 -1.20
CA PHE A 48 -4.97 -1.21 -0.72
C PHE A 48 -5.28 -2.40 -1.62
N ASN A 49 -5.16 -2.23 -2.93
CA ASN A 49 -5.33 -3.34 -3.87
C ASN A 49 -4.35 -4.47 -3.60
N ILE A 50 -3.08 -4.12 -3.45
CA ILE A 50 -2.03 -5.11 -3.21
C ILE A 50 -2.26 -5.81 -1.88
N ALA A 51 -2.58 -5.04 -0.83
CA ALA A 51 -2.85 -5.59 0.49
C ALA A 51 -4.05 -6.55 0.44
N ALA A 52 -5.10 -6.17 -0.27
CA ALA A 52 -6.29 -7.01 -0.42
C ALA A 52 -5.96 -8.34 -1.10
N MET A 53 -5.13 -8.29 -2.13
CA MET A 53 -4.72 -9.52 -2.83
C MET A 53 -3.87 -10.42 -1.96
N LYS A 54 -3.23 -9.85 -0.94
CA LYS A 54 -2.43 -10.63 0.00
C LYS A 54 -3.21 -11.01 1.25
N GLY A 55 -4.51 -10.75 1.27
CA GLY A 55 -5.40 -11.25 2.30
C GLY A 55 -5.96 -10.22 3.27
N SER A 56 -5.68 -8.94 3.10
CA SER A 56 -6.23 -7.92 3.99
C SER A 56 -7.68 -7.60 3.65
N THR A 57 -8.60 -8.02 4.50
CA THR A 57 -10.01 -7.69 4.31
C THR A 57 -10.28 -6.21 4.59
N ASP A 58 -9.53 -5.61 5.52
CA ASP A 58 -9.65 -4.19 5.79
C ASP A 58 -9.28 -3.35 4.58
N ALA A 59 -8.28 -3.80 3.81
CA ALA A 59 -7.86 -3.08 2.62
C ALA A 59 -8.98 -3.01 1.58
N VAL A 60 -9.79 -4.05 1.47
CA VAL A 60 -10.93 -4.04 0.56
C VAL A 60 -11.90 -2.93 0.94
N ARG A 61 -12.18 -2.80 2.23
CA ARG A 61 -13.08 -1.78 2.74
C ARG A 61 -12.53 -0.38 2.49
N TYR A 62 -11.28 -0.14 2.82
CA TYR A 62 -10.65 1.17 2.61
C TYR A 62 -10.58 1.51 1.13
N ARG A 63 -10.27 0.55 0.28
CA ARG A 63 -10.25 0.77 -1.16
C ARG A 63 -11.59 1.27 -1.67
N LYS A 64 -12.67 0.64 -1.21
CA LYS A 64 -14.01 1.07 -1.60
C LYS A 64 -14.31 2.48 -1.12
N GLU A 65 -13.92 2.79 0.10
CA GLU A 65 -14.18 4.11 0.68
C GLU A 65 -13.52 5.22 -0.13
N ILE A 66 -12.24 5.07 -0.49
CA ILE A 66 -11.58 6.13 -1.24
C ILE A 66 -11.97 6.16 -2.70
N SER A 67 -12.44 5.05 -3.26
CA SER A 67 -12.87 5.00 -4.64
C SER A 67 -14.00 5.97 -4.93
N VAL A 68 -14.82 6.27 -3.93
CA VAL A 68 -15.94 7.20 -4.08
C VAL A 68 -15.45 8.61 -4.45
N GLU A 69 -14.24 8.95 -4.02
CA GLU A 69 -13.66 10.27 -4.25
C GLU A 69 -12.75 10.31 -5.47
N MET A 70 -12.58 9.18 -6.15
CA MET A 70 -11.63 9.09 -7.25
C MET A 70 -12.34 9.04 -8.59
N SER A 71 -11.69 9.55 -9.63
CA SER A 71 -12.19 9.40 -10.98
C SER A 71 -11.96 7.98 -11.49
N ARG A 72 -12.66 7.60 -12.53
CA ARG A 72 -12.43 6.29 -13.17
C ARG A 72 -11.00 6.16 -13.68
N GLY A 73 -10.45 7.25 -14.20
CA GLY A 73 -9.08 7.26 -14.67
C GLY A 73 -8.09 7.02 -13.54
N ASP A 74 -8.32 7.66 -12.41
CA ASP A 74 -7.46 7.47 -11.23
C ASP A 74 -7.51 6.04 -10.73
N ILE A 75 -8.71 5.46 -10.70
CA ILE A 75 -8.86 4.07 -10.26
C ILE A 75 -8.14 3.13 -11.23
N ALA A 76 -8.27 3.37 -12.53
CA ALA A 76 -7.57 2.56 -13.53
C ALA A 76 -6.06 2.66 -13.39
N ASP A 77 -5.56 3.88 -13.13
CA ASP A 77 -4.12 4.08 -12.92
C ASP A 77 -3.64 3.31 -11.69
N ALA A 78 -4.41 3.37 -10.61
CA ALA A 78 -4.06 2.66 -9.38
C ALA A 78 -4.05 1.15 -9.60
N GLN A 79 -5.03 0.63 -10.32
CA GLN A 79 -5.11 -0.79 -10.62
C GLN A 79 -3.94 -1.25 -11.48
N ARG A 80 -3.58 -0.45 -12.48
CA ARG A 80 -2.43 -0.75 -13.32
C ARG A 80 -1.15 -0.76 -12.51
N ALA A 81 -0.97 0.26 -11.67
CA ALA A 81 0.22 0.35 -10.82
C ALA A 81 0.32 -0.85 -9.86
N ALA A 82 -0.81 -1.31 -9.33
CA ALA A 82 -0.82 -2.49 -8.47
C ALA A 82 -0.39 -3.74 -9.22
N ARG A 83 -0.90 -3.92 -10.44
CA ARG A 83 -0.50 -5.07 -11.25
C ARG A 83 0.97 -5.05 -11.60
N GLU A 84 1.50 -3.86 -11.91
CA GLU A 84 2.92 -3.72 -12.21
C GLU A 84 3.78 -4.06 -11.01
N TRP A 85 3.39 -3.59 -9.84
CA TRP A 85 4.12 -3.89 -8.62
C TRP A 85 4.12 -5.39 -8.33
N LEU A 86 2.96 -6.03 -8.47
CA LEU A 86 2.85 -7.47 -8.22
C LEU A 86 3.66 -8.29 -9.21
N ALA A 87 3.81 -7.82 -10.44
CA ALA A 87 4.61 -8.50 -11.44
C ALA A 87 6.10 -8.48 -11.10
N LEU A 88 6.54 -7.48 -10.34
CA LEU A 88 7.95 -7.33 -9.97
C LEU A 88 8.28 -7.94 -8.61
N HIS A 89 7.30 -8.23 -7.82
CA HIS A 89 7.47 -8.72 -6.47
C HIS A 89 6.71 -10.00 -6.25
#